data_5e4384bb239b06d0d5193063d05da708
#
_entry.id   5e4384bb239b06d0d5193063d05da708
#
_cell.length_a   1.000
_cell.length_b   1.000
_cell.length_c   1.000
_cell.angle_alpha   90.00
_cell.angle_beta   90.00
_cell.angle_gamma   90.00
#
_symmetry.space_group_name_H-M   'P 1'
#
loop_
_entity.id
_entity.type
_entity.pdbx_description
1 polymer ?
#
loop_
_entity_poly.entity_id
_entity_poly.type
_entity_poly.pdbx_seq_one_letter_code
_entity_poly.pdbx_strand_id
1 'polypeptide(L)'
;MDVAHKLALLERMINRIFNQNLLRVESINSDGQPVFYSGQWRQIGKNDRLAIVGDRVIDMVLCTSWFDVRNAEGRLLTKGQWSELQGDLVTDDRLARRGFSLGLDDVVIKNPGHHGRISNGMMANAVEAIIGAVYVDSGYSLDATVENAE
;
A
#
# COMPACT_ATOMS: atom_id res chain seq x y z
N MET A 1 -7.21 -0.38 20.08
CA MET A 1 -7.26 0.84 19.26
C MET A 1 -8.44 0.73 18.28
N ASP A 2 -9.31 1.70 18.29
CA ASP A 2 -10.46 1.66 17.40
C ASP A 2 -10.09 2.05 15.96
N VAL A 3 -11.02 1.83 15.02
CA VAL A 3 -10.76 2.08 13.59
C VAL A 3 -10.50 3.55 13.31
N ALA A 4 -11.25 4.45 13.95
CA ALA A 4 -11.05 5.89 13.74
C ALA A 4 -9.63 6.32 14.11
N HIS A 5 -9.10 5.80 15.20
CA HIS A 5 -7.73 6.09 15.64
C HIS A 5 -6.69 5.52 14.66
N LYS A 6 -6.91 4.28 14.19
CA LYS A 6 -6.05 3.66 13.18
C LYS A 6 -5.99 4.49 11.90
N LEU A 7 -7.14 5.00 11.44
CA LEU A 7 -7.20 5.81 10.23
C LEU A 7 -6.48 7.14 10.40
N ALA A 8 -6.61 7.77 11.56
CA ALA A 8 -5.89 9.01 11.84
C ALA A 8 -4.36 8.78 11.84
N LEU A 9 -3.90 7.67 12.40
CA LEU A 9 -2.49 7.29 12.36
C LEU A 9 -2.03 7.03 10.93
N LEU A 10 -2.81 6.29 10.15
CA LEU A 10 -2.49 6.00 8.75
C LEU A 10 -2.27 7.28 7.96
N GLU A 11 -3.21 8.22 8.07
CA GLU A 11 -3.14 9.49 7.33
C GLU A 11 -1.92 10.31 7.72
N ARG A 12 -1.51 10.24 8.98
CA ARG A 12 -0.27 10.89 9.43
C ARG A 12 0.98 10.19 8.89
N MET A 13 0.99 8.85 8.89
CA MET A 13 2.13 8.07 8.40
C MET A 13 2.40 8.30 6.93
N ILE A 14 1.35 8.42 6.12
CA ILE A 14 1.48 8.63 4.67
C ILE A 14 1.36 10.10 4.27
N ASN A 15 1.14 10.99 5.24
CA ASN A 15 1.00 12.44 5.03
C ASN A 15 -0.07 12.77 3.98
N ARG A 16 -1.23 12.13 4.09
CA ARG A 16 -2.35 12.35 3.18
C ARG A 16 -3.68 12.15 3.89
N ILE A 17 -4.65 13.02 3.58
CA ILE A 17 -6.04 12.87 4.01
C ILE A 17 -6.83 12.31 2.84
N PHE A 18 -7.54 11.20 3.06
CA PHE A 18 -8.36 10.58 2.03
C PHE A 18 -9.67 11.34 1.84
N ASN A 19 -10.13 11.43 0.59
CA ASN A 19 -11.43 11.98 0.25
C ASN A 19 -12.55 10.95 0.45
N GLN A 20 -12.25 9.66 0.22
CA GLN A 20 -13.21 8.56 0.33
C GLN A 20 -12.93 7.76 1.60
N ASN A 21 -13.75 7.97 2.63
CA ASN A 21 -13.54 7.37 3.94
C ASN A 21 -13.54 5.85 3.93
N LEU A 22 -14.47 5.23 3.21
CA LEU A 22 -14.56 3.77 3.19
C LEU A 22 -13.38 3.12 2.45
N LEU A 23 -12.82 3.82 1.48
CA LEU A 23 -11.67 3.35 0.73
C LEU A 23 -10.44 3.22 1.65
N ARG A 24 -10.21 4.19 2.52
CA ARG A 24 -9.10 4.11 3.48
C ARG A 24 -9.29 2.98 4.49
N VAL A 25 -10.54 2.72 4.92
CA VAL A 25 -10.83 1.59 5.81
C VAL A 25 -10.50 0.27 5.10
N GLU A 26 -10.95 0.12 3.86
CA GLU A 26 -10.66 -1.08 3.07
C GLU A 26 -9.17 -1.31 2.92
N SER A 27 -8.38 -0.26 2.75
CA SER A 27 -6.93 -0.38 2.51
C SER A 27 -6.19 -1.09 3.66
N ILE A 28 -6.66 -0.93 4.88
CA ILE A 28 -6.02 -1.55 6.05
C ILE A 28 -6.79 -2.78 6.57
N ASN A 29 -7.89 -3.15 5.91
CA ASN A 29 -8.72 -4.28 6.37
C ASN A 29 -8.19 -5.61 5.84
N SER A 30 -7.45 -6.31 6.68
CA SER A 30 -6.94 -7.65 6.35
C SER A 30 -7.89 -8.76 6.80
N ASP A 31 -9.02 -8.41 7.43
CA ASP A 31 -10.00 -9.34 7.97
C ASP A 31 -11.28 -9.31 7.12
N GLY A 32 -11.87 -10.47 6.88
CA GLY A 32 -13.14 -10.57 6.16
C GLY A 32 -14.38 -10.33 7.02
N GLN A 33 -14.20 -10.06 8.31
CA GLN A 33 -15.32 -9.82 9.23
C GLN A 33 -15.82 -8.38 9.14
N PRO A 34 -17.09 -8.12 9.52
CA PRO A 34 -17.60 -6.75 9.58
C PRO A 34 -16.73 -5.86 10.49
N VAL A 35 -16.62 -4.60 10.09
CA VAL A 35 -15.82 -3.60 10.82
C VAL A 35 -16.76 -2.60 11.47
N PHE A 36 -16.55 -2.33 12.77
CA PHE A 36 -17.30 -1.28 13.46
C PHE A 36 -16.64 0.07 13.17
N TYR A 37 -17.36 0.91 12.43
CA TYR A 37 -16.83 2.19 12.00
C TYR A 37 -17.96 3.23 11.86
N SER A 38 -17.72 4.41 12.36
CA SER A 38 -18.68 5.53 12.30
C SER A 38 -20.04 5.16 12.90
N GLY A 39 -20.01 4.53 14.08
CA GLY A 39 -21.19 4.23 14.88
C GLY A 39 -21.99 3.00 14.45
N GLN A 40 -21.53 2.25 13.47
CA GLN A 40 -22.24 1.04 13.04
C GLN A 40 -21.30 -0.03 12.47
N TRP A 41 -21.78 -1.26 12.47
CA TRP A 41 -21.10 -2.38 11.83
C TRP A 41 -21.27 -2.28 10.32
N ARG A 42 -20.15 -2.43 9.59
CA ARG A 42 -20.15 -2.32 8.12
C ARG A 42 -19.44 -3.51 7.53
N GLN A 43 -19.99 -4.04 6.45
CA GLN A 43 -19.31 -5.03 5.65
C GLN A 43 -18.36 -4.30 4.71
N ILE A 44 -17.08 -4.28 5.07
CA ILE A 44 -16.02 -3.66 4.27
C ILE A 44 -15.23 -4.79 3.62
N GLY A 45 -14.92 -4.66 2.34
CA GLY A 45 -14.10 -5.63 1.63
C GLY A 45 -12.71 -5.73 2.23
N LYS A 46 -12.10 -6.91 2.09
CA LYS A 46 -10.68 -7.07 2.41
C LYS A 46 -9.85 -6.23 1.45
N ASN A 47 -8.62 -5.96 1.86
CA ASN A 47 -7.72 -5.11 1.07
C ASN A 47 -7.11 -5.78 -0.17
N ASP A 48 -7.51 -6.99 -0.51
CA ASP A 48 -6.94 -7.76 -1.62
C ASP A 48 -7.09 -7.06 -2.97
N ARG A 49 -8.27 -6.55 -3.27
CA ARG A 49 -8.50 -5.88 -4.56
C ARG A 49 -7.72 -4.57 -4.70
N LEU A 50 -7.58 -3.83 -3.60
CA LEU A 50 -6.74 -2.63 -3.59
C LEU A 50 -5.26 -2.98 -3.73
N ALA A 51 -4.83 -4.11 -3.16
CA ALA A 51 -3.47 -4.59 -3.31
C ALA A 51 -3.16 -4.92 -4.77
N ILE A 52 -4.10 -5.47 -5.52
CA ILE A 52 -3.92 -5.71 -6.96
C ILE A 52 -3.68 -4.38 -7.69
N VAL A 53 -4.48 -3.37 -7.39
CA VAL A 53 -4.28 -2.04 -7.98
C VAL A 53 -2.91 -1.48 -7.61
N GLY A 54 -2.55 -1.56 -6.32
CA GLY A 54 -1.27 -1.06 -5.82
C GLY A 54 -0.07 -1.74 -6.47
N ASP A 55 -0.15 -3.04 -6.67
CA ASP A 55 0.90 -3.80 -7.35
C ASP A 55 1.15 -3.27 -8.77
N ARG A 56 0.07 -3.02 -9.51
CA ARG A 56 0.17 -2.45 -10.86
C ARG A 56 0.68 -1.01 -10.86
N VAL A 57 0.31 -0.22 -9.86
CA VAL A 57 0.79 1.15 -9.70
C VAL A 57 2.29 1.16 -9.45
N ILE A 58 2.78 0.30 -8.56
CA ILE A 58 4.21 0.16 -8.28
C ILE A 58 4.96 -0.19 -9.56
N ASP A 59 4.47 -1.17 -10.32
CA ASP A 59 5.06 -1.56 -11.60
C ASP A 59 5.13 -0.39 -12.57
N MET A 60 4.06 0.39 -12.68
CA MET A 60 4.00 1.53 -13.59
C MET A 60 5.00 2.61 -13.19
N VAL A 61 5.08 2.93 -11.90
CA VAL A 61 6.02 3.93 -11.39
C VAL A 61 7.47 3.50 -11.66
N LEU A 62 7.80 2.27 -11.38
CA LEU A 62 9.14 1.73 -11.62
C LEU A 62 9.46 1.67 -13.11
N CYS A 63 8.51 1.22 -13.91
CA CYS A 63 8.66 1.12 -15.37
C CYS A 63 8.90 2.48 -16.00
N THR A 64 8.16 3.49 -15.58
CA THR A 64 8.30 4.86 -16.07
C THR A 64 9.68 5.42 -15.68
N SER A 65 10.11 5.18 -14.45
CA SER A 65 11.43 5.59 -13.98
C SER A 65 12.55 4.91 -14.79
N TRP A 66 12.43 3.58 -14.97
CA TRP A 66 13.40 2.82 -15.76
C TRP A 66 13.51 3.35 -17.20
N PHE A 67 12.39 3.70 -17.81
CA PHE A 67 12.36 4.17 -19.19
C PHE A 67 13.21 5.42 -19.41
N ASP A 68 13.25 6.31 -18.41
CA ASP A 68 13.95 7.59 -18.52
C ASP A 68 15.37 7.58 -17.94
N VAL A 69 15.73 6.57 -17.13
CA VAL A 69 17.01 6.52 -16.44
C VAL A 69 18.13 6.08 -17.38
N ARG A 70 19.30 6.71 -17.19
CA ARG A 70 20.53 6.33 -17.89
C ARG A 70 21.55 5.77 -16.89
N ASN A 71 22.36 4.82 -17.35
CA ASN A 71 23.44 4.28 -16.53
C ASN A 71 24.63 5.25 -16.46
N ALA A 72 25.71 4.84 -15.78
CA ALA A 72 26.91 5.67 -15.60
C ALA A 72 27.57 6.07 -16.91
N GLU A 73 27.40 5.28 -17.98
CA GLU A 73 27.93 5.55 -19.32
C GLU A 73 26.99 6.41 -20.17
N GLY A 74 25.88 6.90 -19.59
CA GLY A 74 24.90 7.73 -20.27
C GLY A 74 23.96 6.97 -21.19
N ARG A 75 23.91 5.65 -21.11
CA ARG A 75 23.04 4.80 -21.94
C ARG A 75 21.74 4.49 -21.24
N LEU A 76 20.67 4.37 -22.03
CA LEU A 76 19.37 3.92 -21.51
C LEU A 76 19.48 2.47 -21.03
N LEU A 77 18.70 2.14 -20.02
CA LEU A 77 18.66 0.79 -19.47
C LEU A 77 17.95 -0.17 -20.42
N THR A 78 18.38 -1.42 -20.44
CA THR A 78 17.86 -2.45 -21.32
C THR A 78 16.64 -3.17 -20.72
N LYS A 79 15.93 -3.92 -21.57
CA LYS A 79 14.83 -4.78 -21.14
C LYS A 79 15.27 -5.79 -20.07
N GLY A 80 16.49 -6.36 -20.22
CA GLY A 80 17.03 -7.29 -19.24
C GLY A 80 17.24 -6.61 -17.88
N GLN A 81 17.73 -5.38 -17.88
CA GLN A 81 17.91 -4.60 -16.66
C GLN A 81 16.57 -4.26 -16.00
N TRP A 82 15.51 -4.03 -16.78
CA TRP A 82 14.17 -3.86 -16.24
C TRP A 82 13.72 -5.11 -15.47
N SER A 83 13.92 -6.29 -16.05
CA SER A 83 13.53 -7.55 -15.40
C SER A 83 14.26 -7.76 -14.08
N GLU A 84 15.56 -7.42 -14.02
CA GLU A 84 16.34 -7.48 -12.79
C GLU A 84 15.81 -6.51 -11.73
N LEU A 85 15.55 -5.27 -12.12
CA LEU A 85 15.02 -4.25 -11.21
C LEU A 85 13.67 -4.66 -10.63
N GLN A 86 12.78 -5.15 -11.47
CA GLN A 86 11.45 -5.59 -11.05
C GLN A 86 11.55 -6.73 -10.03
N GLY A 87 12.42 -7.69 -10.29
CA GLY A 87 12.63 -8.83 -9.39
C GLY A 87 13.25 -8.43 -8.05
N ASP A 88 14.11 -7.41 -8.05
CA ASP A 88 14.84 -6.99 -6.84
C ASP A 88 14.07 -5.99 -5.98
N LEU A 89 13.32 -5.08 -6.61
CA LEU A 89 12.69 -3.96 -5.89
C LEU A 89 11.27 -4.22 -5.41
N VAL A 90 10.54 -5.12 -6.08
CA VAL A 90 9.13 -5.38 -5.76
C VAL A 90 8.96 -6.78 -5.20
N THR A 91 9.63 -7.06 -4.08
CA THR A 91 9.43 -8.32 -3.35
C THR A 91 8.54 -8.07 -2.14
N ASP A 92 7.81 -9.09 -1.73
CA ASP A 92 7.00 -9.04 -0.51
C ASP A 92 7.85 -8.68 0.70
N ASP A 93 9.07 -9.19 0.77
CA ASP A 93 9.98 -8.92 1.88
C ASP A 93 10.37 -7.44 1.95
N ARG A 94 10.62 -6.79 0.83
CA ARG A 94 10.95 -5.36 0.79
C ARG A 94 9.75 -4.51 1.16
N LEU A 95 8.59 -4.82 0.62
CA LEU A 95 7.35 -4.12 0.95
C LEU A 95 7.02 -4.29 2.44
N ALA A 96 7.12 -5.50 2.96
CA ALA A 96 6.88 -5.77 4.38
C ALA A 96 7.85 -5.01 5.27
N ARG A 97 9.12 -5.00 4.93
CA ARG A 97 10.15 -4.26 5.69
C ARG A 97 9.80 -2.78 5.77
N ARG A 98 9.39 -2.20 4.66
CA ARG A 98 8.99 -0.80 4.62
C ARG A 98 7.74 -0.56 5.48
N GLY A 99 6.75 -1.43 5.38
CA GLY A 99 5.52 -1.33 6.17
C GLY A 99 5.78 -1.40 7.67
N PHE A 100 6.58 -2.36 8.10
CA PHE A 100 6.95 -2.47 9.52
C PHE A 100 7.78 -1.27 9.98
N SER A 101 8.69 -0.79 9.16
CA SER A 101 9.50 0.39 9.45
C SER A 101 8.64 1.64 9.67
N LEU A 102 7.53 1.77 8.97
CA LEU A 102 6.59 2.88 9.13
C LEU A 102 5.64 2.70 10.30
N GLY A 103 5.60 1.53 10.92
CA GLY A 103 4.67 1.24 12.01
C GLY A 103 3.28 0.83 11.53
N LEU A 104 3.12 0.40 10.29
CA LEU A 104 1.81 0.04 9.73
C LEU A 104 1.18 -1.16 10.45
N ASP A 105 1.94 -1.98 11.17
CA ASP A 105 1.39 -3.07 11.97
C ASP A 105 0.37 -2.57 13.00
N ASP A 106 0.53 -1.35 13.48
CA ASP A 106 -0.39 -0.74 14.45
C ASP A 106 -1.72 -0.32 13.84
N VAL A 107 -1.78 -0.12 12.52
CA VAL A 107 -3.01 0.36 11.87
C VAL A 107 -3.77 -0.72 11.12
N VAL A 108 -3.17 -1.85 10.82
CA VAL A 108 -3.83 -2.94 10.10
C VAL A 108 -4.96 -3.52 10.95
N ILE A 109 -6.13 -3.71 10.34
CA ILE A 109 -7.27 -4.35 11.00
C ILE A 109 -7.08 -5.86 10.88
N LYS A 110 -6.86 -6.51 12.01
CA LYS A 110 -6.59 -7.95 12.11
C LYS A 110 -7.83 -8.69 12.61
N ASN A 111 -7.88 -10.00 12.33
CA ASN A 111 -8.85 -10.86 12.97
C ASN A 111 -8.66 -10.79 14.50
N PRO A 112 -9.74 -10.68 15.30
CA PRO A 112 -9.62 -10.61 16.76
C PRO A 112 -8.87 -11.80 17.38
N GLY A 113 -8.87 -12.96 16.72
CA GLY A 113 -8.12 -14.12 17.17
C GLY A 113 -6.63 -14.10 16.78
N HIS A 114 -6.20 -13.11 16.01
CA HIS A 114 -4.80 -13.01 15.61
C HIS A 114 -3.98 -12.36 16.74
N HIS A 115 -3.04 -13.09 17.26
CA HIS A 115 -2.13 -12.60 18.30
C HIS A 115 -0.73 -12.38 17.73
N GLY A 116 -0.11 -11.29 18.15
CA GLY A 116 1.24 -10.94 17.73
C GLY A 116 1.30 -10.19 16.40
N ARG A 117 2.50 -10.16 15.86
CA ARG A 117 2.84 -9.41 14.64
C ARG A 117 2.24 -10.09 13.42
N ILE A 118 1.73 -9.31 12.48
CA ILE A 118 1.25 -9.86 11.21
C ILE A 118 2.41 -10.42 10.38
N SER A 119 2.09 -11.34 9.47
CA SER A 119 3.10 -11.95 8.60
C SER A 119 3.64 -10.94 7.58
N ASN A 120 4.79 -11.25 6.99
CA ASN A 120 5.34 -10.44 5.90
C ASN A 120 4.39 -10.36 4.72
N GLY A 121 3.70 -11.45 4.38
CA GLY A 121 2.71 -11.46 3.30
C GLY A 121 1.55 -10.53 3.57
N MET A 122 1.03 -10.53 4.79
CA MET A 122 -0.06 -9.62 5.19
C MET A 122 0.39 -8.16 5.14
N MET A 123 1.62 -7.88 5.59
CA MET A 123 2.16 -6.52 5.55
C MET A 123 2.40 -6.05 4.12
N ALA A 124 2.99 -6.88 3.28
CA ALA A 124 3.20 -6.55 1.86
C ALA A 124 1.88 -6.24 1.18
N ASN A 125 0.85 -7.05 1.44
CA ASN A 125 -0.49 -6.83 0.91
C ASN A 125 -1.08 -5.50 1.38
N ALA A 126 -0.87 -5.15 2.65
CA ALA A 126 -1.34 -3.88 3.22
C ALA A 126 -0.64 -2.69 2.56
N VAL A 127 0.67 -2.76 2.37
CA VAL A 127 1.44 -1.70 1.69
C VAL A 127 0.91 -1.49 0.27
N GLU A 128 0.74 -2.56 -0.49
CA GLU A 128 0.18 -2.49 -1.83
C GLU A 128 -1.22 -1.91 -1.82
N ALA A 129 -2.06 -2.34 -0.87
CA ALA A 129 -3.44 -1.86 -0.76
C ALA A 129 -3.52 -0.36 -0.44
N ILE A 130 -2.65 0.13 0.44
CA ILE A 130 -2.58 1.54 0.77
C ILE A 130 -2.18 2.37 -0.46
N ILE A 131 -1.18 1.91 -1.20
CA ILE A 131 -0.76 2.55 -2.45
C ILE A 131 -1.92 2.56 -3.45
N GLY A 132 -2.61 1.43 -3.60
CA GLY A 132 -3.79 1.32 -4.46
C GLY A 132 -4.90 2.27 -4.05
N ALA A 133 -5.14 2.40 -2.74
CA ALA A 133 -6.16 3.30 -2.21
C ALA A 133 -5.82 4.77 -2.49
N VAL A 134 -4.57 5.17 -2.31
CA VAL A 134 -4.13 6.52 -2.63
C VAL A 134 -4.33 6.81 -4.12
N TYR A 135 -3.98 5.86 -4.96
CA TYR A 135 -4.14 5.99 -6.41
C TYR A 135 -5.61 6.21 -6.79
N VAL A 136 -6.51 5.37 -6.31
CA VAL A 136 -7.94 5.50 -6.59
C VAL A 136 -8.51 6.78 -5.99
N ASP A 137 -8.16 7.08 -4.72
CA ASP A 137 -8.66 8.25 -4.01
C ASP A 137 -8.22 9.58 -4.66
N SER A 138 -7.07 9.59 -5.29
CA SER A 138 -6.53 10.77 -5.98
C SER A 138 -7.15 11.00 -7.37
N GLY A 139 -8.12 10.18 -7.78
CA GLY A 139 -8.66 10.22 -9.14
C GLY A 139 -7.74 9.59 -10.16
N TYR A 140 -7.05 8.52 -9.76
CA TYR A 140 -6.11 7.77 -10.60
C TYR A 140 -4.88 8.57 -11.01
N SER A 141 -4.33 9.34 -10.06
CA SER A 141 -3.12 10.15 -10.30
C SER A 141 -1.87 9.41 -9.84
N LEU A 142 -0.97 9.11 -10.78
CA LEU A 142 0.34 8.53 -10.45
C LEU A 142 1.21 9.54 -9.70
N ASP A 143 1.15 10.81 -10.07
CA ASP A 143 1.96 11.85 -9.42
C ASP A 143 1.62 11.98 -7.94
N ALA A 144 0.33 12.06 -7.60
CA ALA A 144 -0.11 12.13 -6.22
C ALA A 144 0.29 10.88 -5.44
N THR A 145 0.25 9.71 -6.08
CA THR A 145 0.61 8.44 -5.45
C THR A 145 2.10 8.37 -5.17
N VAL A 146 2.95 8.83 -6.08
CA VAL A 146 4.40 8.87 -5.88
C VAL A 146 4.77 9.75 -4.70
N GLU A 147 4.16 10.93 -4.58
CA GLU A 147 4.42 11.84 -3.46
C GLU A 147 4.14 11.20 -2.11
N ASN A 148 3.17 10.32 -2.03
CA ASN A 148 2.76 9.67 -0.79
C ASN A 148 3.43 8.31 -0.56
N ALA A 149 4.06 7.72 -1.57
CA ALA A 149 4.73 6.43 -1.48
C ALA A 149 6.17 6.54 -0.95
N GLU A 150 6.71 7.73 -0.92
CA GLU A 150 8.04 8.00 -0.39
C GLU A 150 7.98 8.21 1.12
#